data_afec5c1c165cdb17a84ce6f358d30d50
#
_entry.id   afec5c1c165cdb17a84ce6f358d30d50
#
_cell.length_a   1.000
_cell.length_b   1.000
_cell.length_c   1.000
_cell.angle_alpha   90.00
_cell.angle_beta   90.00
_cell.angle_gamma   90.00
#
_symmetry.space_group_name_H-M   'P 1'
#
loop_
_entity.id
_entity.type
_entity.pdbx_description
1 polymer ?
#
loop_
_entity_poly.entity_id
_entity_poly.type
_entity_poly.pdbx_seq_one_letter_code
_entity_poly.pdbx_strand_id
1 'polypeptide(L)'
;PRPDGSKNVKKKSGGDTTTAAGNGWDIVLTHSGLLDGLNVFAGLSSVEQNATLGDLDSEAYGFTFAIGGATIGYQQSSIDNSVAAGKYYDTDAYAVSYSVNDDLTISYGITESNTNSATTSDVEAQSFQISYSVGGASLVFAESDVDNQNYVTGTNRSGRTVAVTLAF
;
A
#
# COMPACT_ATOMS: atom_id res chain seq x y z
N PRO A 1 25.25 -15.16 -4.50
CA PRO A 1 23.88 -14.94 -4.05
C PRO A 1 22.96 -15.06 -5.27
N ARG A 2 22.00 -15.98 -5.26
CA ARG A 2 20.99 -16.10 -6.30
C ARG A 2 19.97 -14.98 -6.09
N PRO A 3 19.53 -14.25 -7.14
CA PRO A 3 18.38 -13.39 -7.02
C PRO A 3 17.16 -14.28 -6.79
N ASP A 4 16.53 -14.13 -5.65
CA ASP A 4 15.27 -14.81 -5.32
C ASP A 4 14.14 -14.08 -6.04
N GLY A 5 13.95 -14.41 -7.32
CA GLY A 5 12.81 -13.98 -8.12
C GLY A 5 11.65 -14.91 -7.84
N SER A 6 10.90 -14.64 -6.81
CA SER A 6 9.68 -15.39 -6.51
C SER A 6 8.58 -14.97 -7.49
N LYS A 7 8.27 -15.81 -8.47
CA LYS A 7 7.10 -15.69 -9.34
C LYS A 7 5.94 -16.42 -8.65
N ASN A 8 5.03 -15.69 -8.04
CA ASN A 8 3.78 -16.25 -7.56
C ASN A 8 2.67 -16.00 -8.58
N VAL A 9 2.38 -17.00 -9.39
CA VAL A 9 1.18 -17.01 -10.25
C VAL A 9 0.10 -17.80 -9.50
N LYS A 10 -0.90 -17.13 -8.98
CA LYS A 10 -2.05 -17.77 -8.35
C LYS A 10 -3.29 -17.58 -9.23
N LYS A 11 -3.80 -18.66 -9.77
CA LYS A 11 -5.13 -18.70 -10.37
C LYS A 11 -6.16 -18.84 -9.26
N LYS A 12 -6.91 -17.78 -8.96
CA LYS A 12 -7.97 -17.78 -7.96
C LYS A 12 -9.33 -17.79 -8.67
N SER A 13 -10.11 -18.82 -8.43
CA SER A 13 -11.53 -18.88 -8.78
C SER A 13 -12.31 -18.20 -7.66
N GLY A 14 -12.86 -17.01 -7.91
CA GLY A 14 -13.76 -16.33 -7.00
C GLY A 14 -15.19 -16.79 -7.22
N GLY A 15 -15.84 -17.34 -6.21
CA GLY A 15 -17.23 -17.77 -6.29
C GLY A 15 -18.17 -16.73 -5.71
N ASP A 16 -19.04 -16.16 -6.55
CA ASP A 16 -20.33 -15.61 -6.13
C ASP A 16 -21.42 -16.56 -6.63
N THR A 17 -22.38 -16.89 -5.76
CA THR A 17 -23.39 -17.94 -6.00
C THR A 17 -24.53 -17.51 -6.92
N THR A 18 -24.53 -16.27 -7.42
CA THR A 18 -25.60 -15.71 -8.26
C THR A 18 -25.17 -15.28 -9.66
N THR A 19 -23.88 -15.28 -9.95
CA THR A 19 -23.35 -14.92 -11.28
C THR A 19 -22.13 -15.80 -11.60
N ALA A 20 -21.91 -16.10 -12.87
CA ALA A 20 -20.77 -16.93 -13.29
C ALA A 20 -19.47 -16.44 -12.65
N ALA A 21 -18.81 -17.33 -11.90
CA ALA A 21 -17.53 -17.02 -11.27
C ALA A 21 -16.50 -16.74 -12.35
N GLY A 22 -15.91 -15.55 -12.33
CA GLY A 22 -14.82 -15.16 -13.19
C GLY A 22 -13.50 -15.78 -12.76
N ASN A 23 -12.52 -15.76 -13.63
CA ASN A 23 -11.15 -16.14 -13.36
C ASN A 23 -10.38 -14.91 -12.85
N GLY A 24 -9.36 -15.14 -12.04
CA GLY A 24 -8.41 -14.12 -11.65
C GLY A 24 -6.99 -14.63 -11.78
N TRP A 25 -6.07 -13.71 -12.08
CA TRP A 25 -4.63 -13.97 -12.08
C TRP A 25 -3.89 -12.80 -11.48
N ASP A 26 -2.74 -13.08 -10.91
CA ASP A 26 -1.82 -12.09 -10.39
C ASP A 26 -0.37 -12.49 -10.71
N ILE A 27 0.46 -11.48 -10.99
CA ILE A 27 1.90 -11.63 -11.18
C ILE A 27 2.58 -10.56 -10.35
N VAL A 28 3.52 -10.97 -9.51
CA VAL A 28 4.36 -10.05 -8.75
C VAL A 28 5.83 -10.36 -9.03
N LEU A 29 6.58 -9.32 -9.36
CA LEU A 29 8.02 -9.35 -9.54
C LEU A 29 8.65 -8.50 -8.43
N THR A 30 9.65 -9.07 -7.78
CA THR A 30 10.48 -8.35 -6.82
C THR A 30 11.94 -8.53 -7.18
N HIS A 31 12.74 -7.49 -7.00
CA HIS A 31 14.17 -7.57 -7.22
C HIS A 31 14.91 -6.74 -6.17
N SER A 32 15.93 -7.38 -5.58
CA SER A 32 16.90 -6.76 -4.68
C SER A 32 18.30 -7.04 -5.24
N GLY A 33 19.19 -6.05 -5.18
CA GLY A 33 20.57 -6.23 -5.65
C GLY A 33 20.93 -5.51 -6.94
N LEU A 34 20.03 -4.64 -7.47
CA LEU A 34 20.41 -3.65 -8.50
C LEU A 34 21.40 -2.63 -7.91
N LEU A 35 21.18 -2.25 -6.68
CA LEU A 35 22.00 -1.37 -5.87
C LEU A 35 21.88 -1.81 -4.42
N ASP A 36 22.96 -1.67 -3.66
CA ASP A 36 22.92 -1.99 -2.23
C ASP A 36 21.87 -1.12 -1.50
N GLY A 37 21.01 -1.77 -0.72
CA GLY A 37 19.89 -1.14 -0.04
C GLY A 37 18.64 -0.90 -0.90
N LEU A 38 18.69 -1.12 -2.22
CA LEU A 38 17.53 -0.93 -3.11
C LEU A 38 16.74 -2.22 -3.31
N ASN A 39 15.43 -2.15 -3.03
CA ASN A 39 14.46 -3.17 -3.43
C ASN A 39 13.42 -2.53 -4.34
N VAL A 40 13.07 -3.21 -5.43
CA VAL A 40 12.02 -2.78 -6.35
C VAL A 40 10.99 -3.88 -6.50
N PHE A 41 9.75 -3.50 -6.75
CA PHE A 41 8.67 -4.44 -7.03
C PHE A 41 7.72 -3.89 -8.09
N ALA A 42 7.07 -4.79 -8.79
CA ALA A 42 5.95 -4.50 -9.67
C ALA A 42 4.97 -5.67 -9.66
N GLY A 43 3.68 -5.37 -9.68
CA GLY A 43 2.60 -6.35 -9.68
C GLY A 43 1.50 -5.96 -10.63
N LEU A 44 0.91 -6.96 -11.26
CA LEU A 44 -0.26 -6.85 -12.13
C LEU A 44 -1.26 -7.92 -11.71
N SER A 45 -2.53 -7.58 -11.67
CA SER A 45 -3.61 -8.53 -11.45
C SER A 45 -4.84 -8.18 -12.27
N SER A 46 -5.62 -9.20 -12.60
CA SER A 46 -6.91 -9.04 -13.24
C SER A 46 -7.89 -10.03 -12.65
N VAL A 47 -9.12 -9.56 -12.40
CA VAL A 47 -10.22 -10.37 -11.88
C VAL A 47 -11.42 -10.18 -12.79
N GLU A 48 -11.80 -11.25 -13.50
CA GLU A 48 -13.02 -11.27 -14.30
C GLU A 48 -14.25 -11.19 -13.37
N GLN A 49 -15.12 -10.25 -13.66
CA GLN A 49 -16.41 -10.12 -13.01
C GLN A 49 -17.53 -10.37 -14.04
N ASN A 50 -18.77 -10.12 -13.68
CA ASN A 50 -19.87 -10.19 -14.65
C ASN A 50 -19.89 -8.95 -15.57
N ALA A 51 -20.60 -9.06 -16.69
CA ALA A 51 -20.66 -8.00 -17.70
C ALA A 51 -21.24 -6.65 -17.19
N THR A 52 -21.91 -6.64 -16.05
CA THR A 52 -22.46 -5.43 -15.43
C THR A 52 -21.41 -4.72 -14.56
N LEU A 53 -20.55 -5.49 -13.90
CA LEU A 53 -19.54 -4.97 -13.00
C LEU A 53 -18.21 -4.67 -13.72
N GLY A 54 -17.97 -5.35 -14.87
CA GLY A 54 -16.71 -5.28 -15.62
C GLY A 54 -15.54 -5.96 -14.90
N ASP A 55 -14.46 -6.18 -15.61
CA ASP A 55 -13.26 -6.75 -15.04
C ASP A 55 -12.53 -5.70 -14.20
N LEU A 56 -11.87 -6.15 -13.15
CA LEU A 56 -11.00 -5.33 -12.31
C LEU A 56 -9.55 -5.63 -12.67
N ASP A 57 -8.88 -4.64 -13.24
CA ASP A 57 -7.44 -4.66 -13.50
C ASP A 57 -6.74 -3.80 -12.45
N SER A 58 -5.67 -4.34 -11.90
CA SER A 58 -4.89 -3.64 -10.89
C SER A 58 -3.40 -3.75 -11.20
N GLU A 59 -2.71 -2.66 -10.99
CA GLU A 59 -1.26 -2.61 -11.07
C GLU A 59 -0.68 -1.91 -9.85
N ALA A 60 0.53 -2.29 -9.48
CA ALA A 60 1.29 -1.63 -8.44
C ALA A 60 2.78 -1.74 -8.75
N TYR A 61 3.51 -0.67 -8.50
CA TYR A 61 4.97 -0.68 -8.55
C TYR A 61 5.55 0.27 -7.52
N GLY A 62 6.78 0.01 -7.16
CA GLY A 62 7.44 0.85 -6.19
C GLY A 62 8.83 0.38 -5.84
N PHE A 63 9.41 1.08 -4.87
CA PHE A 63 10.71 0.74 -4.35
C PHE A 63 10.83 1.10 -2.86
N THR A 64 11.81 0.47 -2.22
CA THR A 64 12.39 0.94 -0.95
C THR A 64 13.89 1.08 -1.13
N PHE A 65 14.47 2.12 -0.55
CA PHE A 65 15.90 2.35 -0.57
C PHE A 65 16.40 2.68 0.83
N ALA A 66 17.30 1.84 1.33
CA ALA A 66 17.93 2.00 2.62
C ALA A 66 19.35 2.57 2.44
N ILE A 67 19.66 3.65 3.15
CA ILE A 67 20.98 4.29 3.16
C ILE A 67 21.31 4.80 4.56
N GLY A 68 22.37 4.26 5.14
CA GLY A 68 22.67 4.53 6.56
C GLY A 68 21.51 4.10 7.46
N GLY A 69 21.08 4.98 8.36
CA GLY A 69 19.92 4.75 9.23
C GLY A 69 18.56 5.11 8.59
N ALA A 70 18.56 5.63 7.37
CA ALA A 70 17.34 6.08 6.69
C ALA A 70 16.82 5.02 5.70
N THR A 71 15.51 4.90 5.58
CA THR A 71 14.83 4.17 4.50
C THR A 71 13.78 5.07 3.90
N ILE A 72 13.79 5.21 2.58
CA ILE A 72 12.72 5.87 1.81
C ILE A 72 11.96 4.84 1.00
N GLY A 73 10.68 5.07 0.78
CA GLY A 73 9.83 4.21 -0.02
C GLY A 73 8.85 5.02 -0.86
N TYR A 74 8.56 4.48 -2.01
CA TYR A 74 7.51 4.95 -2.90
C TYR A 74 6.75 3.77 -3.49
N GLN A 75 5.44 3.92 -3.58
CA GLN A 75 4.57 3.00 -4.29
C GLN A 75 3.52 3.79 -5.06
N GLN A 76 3.29 3.39 -6.30
CA GLN A 76 2.10 3.78 -7.04
C GLN A 76 1.26 2.53 -7.29
N SER A 77 -0.05 2.64 -7.16
CA SER A 77 -0.99 1.57 -7.49
C SER A 77 -2.25 2.13 -8.13
N SER A 78 -2.79 1.38 -9.07
CA SER A 78 -4.08 1.71 -9.69
C SER A 78 -5.02 0.52 -9.72
N ILE A 79 -6.31 0.82 -9.70
CA ILE A 79 -7.38 -0.16 -9.91
C ILE A 79 -8.29 0.44 -10.96
N ASP A 80 -8.46 -0.26 -12.07
CA ASP A 80 -9.36 0.11 -13.17
C ASP A 80 -10.47 -0.93 -13.32
N ASN A 81 -11.63 -0.45 -13.70
CA ASN A 81 -12.78 -1.29 -13.99
C ASN A 81 -13.12 -1.17 -15.48
N SER A 82 -13.20 -2.28 -16.20
CA SER A 82 -13.33 -2.33 -17.66
C SER A 82 -14.64 -1.75 -18.22
N VAL A 83 -15.65 -1.48 -17.37
CA VAL A 83 -16.89 -0.84 -17.84
C VAL A 83 -16.77 0.68 -17.83
N ALA A 84 -17.36 1.35 -18.82
CA ALA A 84 -17.26 2.80 -18.99
C ALA A 84 -17.74 3.65 -17.78
N ALA A 85 -18.60 3.09 -16.92
CA ALA A 85 -19.06 3.69 -15.66
C ALA A 85 -18.29 3.14 -14.45
N GLY A 86 -17.27 2.34 -14.68
CA GLY A 86 -16.45 1.74 -13.65
C GLY A 86 -15.65 2.80 -12.88
N LYS A 87 -15.31 2.45 -11.67
CA LYS A 87 -14.46 3.31 -10.83
C LYS A 87 -13.01 3.00 -11.13
N TYR A 88 -12.25 4.06 -11.31
CA TYR A 88 -10.80 4.06 -11.35
C TYR A 88 -10.28 4.66 -10.03
N TYR A 89 -9.27 4.02 -9.49
CA TYR A 89 -8.55 4.54 -8.33
C TYR A 89 -7.06 4.56 -8.65
N ASP A 90 -6.42 5.67 -8.39
CA ASP A 90 -4.97 5.84 -8.48
C ASP A 90 -4.46 6.31 -7.13
N THR A 91 -3.40 5.68 -6.65
CA THR A 91 -2.89 5.91 -5.30
C THR A 91 -1.37 5.96 -5.32
N ASP A 92 -0.83 7.07 -4.85
CA ASP A 92 0.58 7.28 -4.59
C ASP A 92 0.86 7.23 -3.09
N ALA A 93 1.87 6.49 -2.69
CA ALA A 93 2.31 6.41 -1.30
C ALA A 93 3.81 6.70 -1.19
N TYR A 94 4.14 7.60 -0.28
CA TYR A 94 5.51 8.02 0.04
C TYR A 94 5.78 7.77 1.52
N ALA A 95 6.94 7.25 1.84
CA ALA A 95 7.32 7.04 3.22
C ALA A 95 8.82 7.26 3.43
N VAL A 96 9.14 7.71 4.64
CA VAL A 96 10.50 7.77 5.14
C VAL A 96 10.53 7.25 6.57
N SER A 97 11.54 6.46 6.89
CA SER A 97 11.86 6.07 8.27
C SER A 97 13.31 6.38 8.56
N TYR A 98 13.61 6.66 9.81
CA TYR A 98 14.97 6.91 10.28
C TYR A 98 15.19 6.23 11.63
N SER A 99 16.16 5.33 11.66
CA SER A 99 16.65 4.72 12.91
C SER A 99 17.64 5.67 13.56
N VAL A 100 17.18 6.36 14.62
CA VAL A 100 17.99 7.31 15.39
C VAL A 100 19.11 6.56 16.13
N ASN A 101 18.79 5.38 16.62
CA ASN A 101 19.70 4.41 17.23
C ASN A 101 19.04 3.00 17.16
N ASP A 102 19.66 2.00 17.80
CA ASP A 102 19.21 0.61 17.78
C ASP A 102 17.81 0.43 18.41
N ASP A 103 17.41 1.33 19.29
CA ASP A 103 16.16 1.26 20.04
C ASP A 103 15.04 2.18 19.50
N LEU A 104 15.40 3.26 18.78
CA LEU A 104 14.48 4.34 18.41
C LEU A 104 14.41 4.52 16.90
N THR A 105 13.20 4.41 16.36
CA THR A 105 12.89 4.72 14.96
C THR A 105 11.76 5.73 14.86
N ILE A 106 11.89 6.67 13.94
CA ILE A 106 10.86 7.66 13.59
C ILE A 106 10.48 7.44 12.13
N SER A 107 9.19 7.50 11.81
CA SER A 107 8.72 7.37 10.45
C SER A 107 7.61 8.35 10.13
N TYR A 108 7.51 8.71 8.85
CA TYR A 108 6.45 9.54 8.31
C TYR A 108 6.05 9.01 6.93
N GLY A 109 4.76 9.03 6.66
CA GLY A 109 4.22 8.60 5.37
C GLY A 109 3.05 9.48 4.94
N ILE A 110 2.90 9.61 3.63
CA ILE A 110 1.78 10.27 2.95
C ILE A 110 1.23 9.29 1.93
N THR A 111 -0.09 9.22 1.84
CA THR A 111 -0.79 8.51 0.78
C THR A 111 -1.80 9.45 0.16
N GLU A 112 -1.74 9.62 -1.15
CA GLU A 112 -2.66 10.40 -1.96
C GLU A 112 -3.44 9.44 -2.85
N SER A 113 -4.78 9.54 -2.87
CA SER A 113 -5.61 8.69 -3.71
C SER A 113 -6.66 9.52 -4.42
N ASN A 114 -6.77 9.31 -5.71
CA ASN A 114 -7.75 9.96 -6.57
C ASN A 114 -8.65 8.93 -7.29
N THR A 115 -9.74 9.41 -7.85
CA THR A 115 -10.66 8.62 -8.66
C THR A 115 -11.10 9.41 -9.88
N ASN A 116 -11.57 8.71 -10.91
CA ASN A 116 -12.04 9.32 -12.16
C ASN A 116 -13.37 10.10 -12.03
N SER A 117 -13.93 10.26 -10.85
CA SER A 117 -15.18 11.00 -10.66
C SER A 117 -14.91 12.50 -10.55
N ALA A 118 -15.42 13.29 -11.48
CA ALA A 118 -15.27 14.75 -11.50
C ALA A 118 -15.90 15.50 -10.30
N THR A 119 -16.66 14.80 -9.46
CA THR A 119 -17.38 15.39 -8.32
C THR A 119 -16.76 15.01 -6.97
N THR A 120 -15.66 14.30 -6.98
CA THR A 120 -14.96 13.85 -5.76
C THR A 120 -13.71 14.68 -5.50
N SER A 121 -13.29 14.69 -4.26
CA SER A 121 -12.00 15.27 -3.84
C SER A 121 -11.00 14.15 -3.61
N ASP A 122 -9.74 14.41 -3.90
CA ASP A 122 -8.67 13.48 -3.60
C ASP A 122 -8.57 13.25 -2.10
N VAL A 123 -8.32 12.00 -1.73
CA VAL A 123 -8.06 11.60 -0.34
C VAL A 123 -6.57 11.78 -0.07
N GLU A 124 -6.22 12.50 0.97
CA GLU A 124 -4.86 12.56 1.48
C GLU A 124 -4.83 11.95 2.90
N ALA A 125 -3.93 11.02 3.12
CA ALA A 125 -3.69 10.45 4.44
C ALA A 125 -2.22 10.64 4.82
N GLN A 126 -1.99 11.16 6.03
CA GLN A 126 -0.66 11.36 6.59
C GLN A 126 -0.54 10.56 7.88
N SER A 127 0.65 10.03 8.13
CA SER A 127 0.93 9.32 9.37
C SER A 127 2.34 9.59 9.86
N PHE A 128 2.45 9.90 11.15
CA PHE A 128 3.71 10.02 11.87
C PHE A 128 3.78 8.94 12.94
N GLN A 129 4.92 8.27 13.07
CA GLN A 129 5.11 7.22 14.06
C GLN A 129 6.47 7.33 14.73
N ILE A 130 6.49 7.05 16.03
CA ILE A 130 7.70 6.83 16.83
C ILE A 130 7.61 5.42 17.40
N SER A 131 8.67 4.64 17.23
CA SER A 131 8.81 3.29 17.80
C SER A 131 10.05 3.25 18.68
N TYR A 132 9.88 2.81 19.93
CA TYR A 132 10.97 2.63 20.89
C TYR A 132 10.93 1.21 21.45
N SER A 133 12.06 0.50 21.38
CA SER A 133 12.16 -0.90 21.83
C SER A 133 13.38 -1.09 22.72
N VAL A 134 13.19 -1.57 23.94
CA VAL A 134 14.28 -1.83 24.89
C VAL A 134 13.93 -3.01 25.79
N GLY A 135 14.88 -3.93 25.98
CA GLY A 135 14.78 -4.97 27.01
C GLY A 135 13.55 -5.89 26.87
N GLY A 136 13.10 -6.20 25.65
CA GLY A 136 11.91 -7.01 25.38
C GLY A 136 10.58 -6.25 25.47
N ALA A 137 10.61 -4.94 25.72
CA ALA A 137 9.44 -4.05 25.62
C ALA A 137 9.51 -3.21 24.36
N SER A 138 8.36 -2.99 23.71
CA SER A 138 8.23 -2.06 22.60
C SER A 138 7.06 -1.10 22.86
N LEU A 139 7.32 0.19 22.62
CA LEU A 139 6.34 1.27 22.69
C LEU A 139 6.22 1.90 21.30
N VAL A 140 5.00 1.99 20.80
CA VAL A 140 4.70 2.68 19.54
C VAL A 140 3.71 3.80 19.82
N PHE A 141 4.03 4.99 19.35
CA PHE A 141 3.11 6.11 19.23
C PHE A 141 2.90 6.41 17.75
N ALA A 142 1.65 6.53 17.33
CA ALA A 142 1.32 6.94 15.98
C ALA A 142 0.19 7.99 16.00
N GLU A 143 0.30 8.96 15.11
CA GLU A 143 -0.74 9.95 14.80
C GLU A 143 -1.00 9.91 13.30
N SER A 144 -2.27 9.89 12.94
CA SER A 144 -2.70 9.83 11.53
C SER A 144 -3.84 10.81 11.30
N ASP A 145 -3.78 11.50 10.18
CA ASP A 145 -4.80 12.41 9.69
C ASP A 145 -5.21 11.99 8.28
N VAL A 146 -6.51 12.05 7.99
CA VAL A 146 -7.08 11.74 6.69
C VAL A 146 -8.00 12.87 6.28
N ASP A 147 -7.72 13.48 5.15
CA ASP A 147 -8.56 14.48 4.53
C ASP A 147 -9.43 13.88 3.42
N ASN A 148 -10.66 14.39 3.29
CA ASN A 148 -11.64 13.98 2.28
C ASN A 148 -11.91 12.46 2.26
N GLN A 149 -12.04 11.84 3.42
CA GLN A 149 -12.31 10.40 3.53
C GLN A 149 -13.49 9.99 2.62
N ASN A 150 -13.37 8.84 1.98
CA ASN A 150 -14.32 8.34 0.98
C ASN A 150 -14.51 9.29 -0.22
N TYR A 151 -13.50 10.09 -0.55
CA TYR A 151 -13.51 11.08 -1.64
C TYR A 151 -14.59 12.14 -1.49
N VAL A 152 -14.97 12.47 -0.26
CA VAL A 152 -15.98 13.51 0.04
C VAL A 152 -15.30 14.71 0.67
N THR A 153 -15.40 15.86 0.03
CA THR A 153 -14.83 17.13 0.49
C THR A 153 -15.19 17.43 1.94
N GLY A 154 -14.18 17.70 2.76
CA GLY A 154 -14.35 18.13 4.15
C GLY A 154 -14.70 17.02 5.13
N THR A 155 -14.67 15.75 4.73
CA THR A 155 -14.79 14.61 5.64
C THR A 155 -13.42 14.23 6.17
N ASN A 156 -12.96 14.98 7.18
CA ASN A 156 -11.63 14.79 7.76
C ASN A 156 -11.70 13.94 9.00
N ARG A 157 -10.69 13.11 9.23
CA ARG A 157 -10.54 12.28 10.41
C ARG A 157 -9.10 12.27 10.89
N SER A 158 -8.93 12.26 12.21
CA SER A 158 -7.63 12.05 12.85
C SER A 158 -7.72 10.94 13.89
N GLY A 159 -6.58 10.30 14.13
CA GLY A 159 -6.47 9.25 15.12
C GLY A 159 -5.08 9.21 15.76
N ARG A 160 -5.04 8.79 17.01
CA ARG A 160 -3.80 8.54 17.75
C ARG A 160 -3.82 7.12 18.31
N THR A 161 -2.69 6.47 18.22
CA THR A 161 -2.50 5.12 18.76
C THR A 161 -1.29 5.11 19.67
N VAL A 162 -1.45 4.49 20.84
CA VAL A 162 -0.34 4.12 21.71
C VAL A 162 -0.43 2.61 21.89
N ALA A 163 0.62 1.90 21.53
CA ALA A 163 0.70 0.46 21.69
C ALA A 163 1.93 0.08 22.51
N VAL A 164 1.75 -0.84 23.46
CA VAL A 164 2.84 -1.43 24.25
C VAL A 164 2.83 -2.95 24.03
N THR A 165 3.96 -3.48 23.64
CA THR A 165 4.17 -4.93 23.49
C THR A 165 5.27 -5.37 24.44
N LEU A 166 5.03 -6.47 25.15
CA LEU A 166 6.00 -7.07 26.08
C LEU A 166 6.29 -8.51 25.62
N ALA A 167 7.59 -8.84 25.47
CA ALA A 167 8.05 -10.20 25.22
C ALA A 167 8.62 -10.80 26.52
N PHE A 168 8.15 -11.99 26.92
CA PHE A 168 8.55 -12.72 28.12
C PHE A 168 9.29 -14.00 27.76
#